data_294fd8498ac7a83e3c67ecdc9108169b
#
_entry.id   294fd8498ac7a83e3c67ecdc9108169b
#
_cell.length_a   1.000
_cell.length_b   1.000
_cell.length_c   1.000
_cell.angle_alpha   90.00
_cell.angle_beta   90.00
_cell.angle_gamma   90.00
#
_symmetry.space_group_name_H-M   'P 1'
#
loop_
_entity.id
_entity.type
_entity.pdbx_description
1 polymer ?
#
loop_
_entity_poly.entity_id
_entity_poly.type
_entity_poly.pdbx_seq_one_letter_code
_entity_poly.pdbx_strand_id
1 'polypeptide(L)'
;TSLRRLFSGGEALPAALRDRVLQVLPQVQLHTRYGPTETAINVTHWHCQVADGERSPIGRPLGNVLCRVLDDELELSAPGVPGELYLGGAGLARGYLGRPGLTAERFVPQADGNGQRLYRSGDRARWQVQLETLEYLGRLDQQVKVRGFRVEPEEVQACLLAQAGVE
;
A
#
# COMPACT_ATOMS: atom_id res chain seq x y z
N THR A 1 -28.98 -2.80 -13.15
CA THR A 1 -28.24 -3.68 -12.22
C THR A 1 -28.54 -3.26 -10.78
N SER A 2 -28.55 -4.20 -9.84
CA SER A 2 -28.69 -3.94 -8.41
C SER A 2 -27.37 -3.52 -7.74
N LEU A 3 -26.24 -3.54 -8.49
CA LEU A 3 -24.91 -3.16 -8.00
C LEU A 3 -24.89 -1.68 -7.62
N ARG A 4 -24.48 -1.39 -6.39
CA ARG A 4 -24.39 -0.04 -5.84
C ARG A 4 -22.95 0.41 -5.59
N ARG A 5 -22.08 -0.52 -5.19
CA ARG A 5 -20.69 -0.24 -4.82
C ARG A 5 -19.78 -1.28 -5.42
N LEU A 6 -18.64 -0.84 -5.90
CA LEU A 6 -17.56 -1.67 -6.41
C LEU A 6 -16.26 -1.27 -5.69
N PHE A 7 -15.57 -2.25 -5.13
CA PHE A 7 -14.30 -2.04 -4.44
C PHE A 7 -13.15 -2.65 -5.22
N SER A 8 -12.13 -1.87 -5.48
CA SER A 8 -10.87 -2.30 -6.07
C SER A 8 -9.77 -2.25 -5.01
N GLY A 9 -8.94 -3.27 -4.95
CA GLY A 9 -7.82 -3.36 -4.01
C GLY A 9 -6.88 -4.50 -4.39
N GLY A 10 -5.72 -4.55 -3.72
CA GLY A 10 -4.68 -5.53 -4.02
C GLY A 10 -3.71 -5.11 -5.11
N GLU A 11 -4.13 -4.30 -6.07
CA GLU A 11 -3.27 -3.69 -7.09
C GLU A 11 -3.65 -2.22 -7.29
N ALA A 12 -2.74 -1.44 -7.87
CA ALA A 12 -3.03 -0.06 -8.23
C ALA A 12 -4.13 -0.02 -9.32
N LEU A 13 -5.17 0.78 -9.10
CA LEU A 13 -6.24 0.98 -10.07
C LEU A 13 -5.79 1.96 -11.15
N PRO A 14 -5.57 1.52 -12.42
CA PRO A 14 -5.22 2.42 -13.51
C PRO A 14 -6.32 3.46 -13.75
N ALA A 15 -5.95 4.72 -13.99
CA ALA A 15 -6.91 5.79 -14.24
C ALA A 15 -7.85 5.48 -15.42
N ALA A 16 -7.32 4.92 -16.52
CA ALA A 16 -8.13 4.53 -17.67
C ALA A 16 -9.21 3.48 -17.31
N LEU A 17 -8.88 2.52 -16.42
CA LEU A 17 -9.86 1.54 -15.95
C LEU A 17 -10.88 2.19 -15.01
N ARG A 18 -10.44 3.05 -14.08
CA ARG A 18 -11.32 3.84 -13.22
C ARG A 18 -12.35 4.62 -14.04
N ASP A 19 -11.87 5.40 -14.99
CA ASP A 19 -12.71 6.27 -15.81
C ASP A 19 -13.69 5.46 -16.67
N ARG A 20 -13.21 4.33 -17.21
CA ARG A 20 -14.07 3.41 -17.96
C ARG A 20 -15.18 2.80 -17.09
N VAL A 21 -14.88 2.40 -15.86
CA VAL A 21 -15.89 1.90 -14.92
C VAL A 21 -16.93 2.98 -14.59
N LEU A 22 -16.47 4.20 -14.26
CA LEU A 22 -17.37 5.31 -13.95
C LEU A 22 -18.26 5.71 -15.14
N GLN A 23 -17.75 5.58 -16.36
CA GLN A 23 -18.51 5.84 -17.60
C GLN A 23 -19.57 4.77 -17.86
N VAL A 24 -19.20 3.48 -17.71
CA VAL A 24 -20.09 2.35 -18.07
C VAL A 24 -21.11 2.06 -16.96
N LEU A 25 -20.77 2.35 -15.71
CA LEU A 25 -21.58 2.10 -14.54
C LEU A 25 -21.80 3.38 -13.70
N PRO A 26 -22.41 4.44 -14.26
CA PRO A 26 -22.51 5.75 -13.60
C PRO A 26 -23.31 5.72 -12.29
N GLN A 27 -24.14 4.70 -12.07
CA GLN A 27 -24.90 4.48 -10.85
C GLN A 27 -24.11 3.78 -9.75
N VAL A 28 -22.90 3.29 -10.03
CA VAL A 28 -22.08 2.53 -9.09
C VAL A 28 -21.02 3.44 -8.46
N GLN A 29 -20.92 3.42 -7.16
CA GLN A 29 -19.82 4.05 -6.45
C GLN A 29 -18.58 3.15 -6.54
N LEU A 30 -17.53 3.63 -7.21
CA LEU A 30 -16.25 2.94 -7.29
C LEU A 30 -15.35 3.41 -6.15
N HIS A 31 -14.77 2.46 -5.43
CA HIS A 31 -13.89 2.73 -4.31
C HIS A 31 -12.57 2.00 -4.48
N THR A 32 -11.46 2.66 -4.15
CA THR A 32 -10.17 1.98 -3.94
C THR A 32 -9.94 1.74 -2.46
N ARG A 33 -9.24 0.63 -2.17
CA ARG A 33 -8.73 0.28 -0.85
C ARG A 33 -7.29 -0.18 -1.00
N TYR A 34 -6.46 0.26 -0.07
CA TYR A 34 -5.06 -0.14 -0.02
C TYR A 34 -4.74 -0.66 1.38
N GLY A 35 -3.86 -1.62 1.45
CA GLY A 35 -3.24 -2.13 2.66
C GLY A 35 -2.65 -3.52 2.45
N PRO A 36 -1.49 -3.79 3.07
CA PRO A 36 -0.88 -5.11 3.10
C PRO A 36 -1.54 -6.00 4.17
N THR A 37 -1.29 -7.30 4.08
CA THR A 37 -1.76 -8.29 5.06
C THR A 37 -1.29 -7.96 6.47
N GLU A 38 -0.09 -7.44 6.61
CA GLU A 38 0.58 -7.05 7.85
C GLU A 38 -0.15 -5.94 8.63
N THR A 39 -1.13 -5.28 7.99
CA THR A 39 -1.96 -4.23 8.61
C THR A 39 -3.46 -4.47 8.41
N ALA A 40 -3.87 -5.74 8.39
CA ALA A 40 -5.27 -6.19 8.24
C ALA A 40 -5.93 -5.76 6.92
N ILE A 41 -5.18 -5.76 5.81
CA ILE A 41 -5.65 -5.66 4.41
C ILE A 41 -6.13 -4.27 4.00
N ASN A 42 -6.91 -3.57 4.83
CA ASN A 42 -7.50 -2.28 4.49
C ASN A 42 -7.04 -1.21 5.47
N VAL A 43 -6.13 -0.34 5.04
CA VAL A 43 -5.63 0.79 5.85
C VAL A 43 -6.08 2.13 5.32
N THR A 44 -6.32 2.24 4.00
CA THR A 44 -6.84 3.46 3.40
C THR A 44 -8.04 3.19 2.51
N HIS A 45 -8.80 4.24 2.23
CA HIS A 45 -9.99 4.20 1.40
C HIS A 45 -10.16 5.49 0.62
N TRP A 46 -10.60 5.38 -0.64
CA TRP A 46 -10.97 6.49 -1.49
C TRP A 46 -12.24 6.18 -2.28
N HIS A 47 -13.12 7.16 -2.43
CA HIS A 47 -14.23 7.13 -3.36
C HIS A 47 -13.78 7.77 -4.66
N CYS A 48 -13.59 6.97 -5.71
CA CYS A 48 -13.02 7.39 -6.98
C CYS A 48 -13.92 8.39 -7.72
N GLN A 49 -13.28 9.40 -8.29
CA GLN A 49 -13.93 10.41 -9.13
C GLN A 49 -13.18 10.51 -10.47
N VAL A 50 -13.87 10.97 -11.52
CA VAL A 50 -13.21 11.29 -12.80
C VAL A 50 -12.16 12.41 -12.63
N ALA A 51 -12.40 13.33 -11.68
CA ALA A 51 -11.49 14.43 -11.36
C ALA A 51 -10.23 14.02 -10.58
N ASP A 52 -10.04 12.75 -10.22
CA ASP A 52 -8.86 12.29 -9.48
C ASP A 52 -7.52 12.39 -10.25
N GLY A 53 -7.58 12.76 -11.55
CA GLY A 53 -6.40 12.96 -12.38
C GLY A 53 -5.83 11.67 -12.97
N GLU A 54 -4.54 11.71 -13.32
CA GLU A 54 -3.85 10.62 -14.05
C GLU A 54 -3.59 9.36 -13.21
N ARG A 55 -3.69 9.46 -11.89
CA ARG A 55 -3.50 8.34 -10.97
C ARG A 55 -4.67 8.25 -10.00
N SER A 56 -5.13 7.04 -9.75
CA SER A 56 -6.15 6.83 -8.73
C SER A 56 -5.50 6.92 -7.35
N PRO A 57 -5.99 7.81 -6.45
CA PRO A 57 -5.51 7.85 -5.08
C PRO A 57 -5.73 6.51 -4.36
N ILE A 58 -4.83 6.17 -3.45
CA ILE A 58 -5.07 5.04 -2.52
C ILE A 58 -5.89 5.46 -1.30
N GLY A 59 -6.08 6.77 -1.12
CA GLY A 59 -7.06 7.32 -0.21
C GLY A 59 -6.51 7.84 1.11
N ARG A 60 -7.44 8.04 2.04
CA ARG A 60 -7.17 8.52 3.40
C ARG A 60 -7.14 7.35 4.37
N PRO A 61 -6.36 7.45 5.47
CA PRO A 61 -6.36 6.44 6.52
C PRO A 61 -7.76 6.17 7.06
N LEU A 62 -8.07 4.91 7.32
CA LEU A 62 -9.26 4.50 8.05
C LEU A 62 -9.12 4.85 9.55
N GLY A 63 -10.22 4.78 10.30
CA GLY A 63 -10.19 5.01 11.74
C GLY A 63 -9.21 4.08 12.46
N ASN A 64 -8.46 4.61 13.42
CA ASN A 64 -7.43 3.88 14.19
C ASN A 64 -6.24 3.33 13.36
N VAL A 65 -6.02 3.87 12.17
CA VAL A 65 -4.88 3.58 11.31
C VAL A 65 -3.97 4.80 11.23
N LEU A 66 -2.67 4.55 11.27
CA LEU A 66 -1.64 5.55 11.07
C LEU A 66 -0.93 5.29 9.74
N CYS A 67 -0.83 6.32 8.90
CA CYS A 67 -0.03 6.32 7.68
C CYS A 67 1.00 7.45 7.77
N ARG A 68 2.28 7.11 7.62
CA ARG A 68 3.37 8.08 7.56
C ARG A 68 4.15 7.87 6.27
N VAL A 69 4.47 8.95 5.59
CA VAL A 69 5.43 8.95 4.48
C VAL A 69 6.74 9.48 5.05
N LEU A 70 7.76 8.63 5.06
CA LEU A 70 9.06 8.95 5.65
C LEU A 70 10.12 8.97 4.54
N ASP A 71 11.14 9.81 4.74
CA ASP A 71 12.34 9.84 3.92
C ASP A 71 13.38 8.78 4.35
N ASP A 72 14.57 8.83 3.76
CA ASP A 72 15.65 7.86 4.04
C ASP A 72 16.25 8.03 5.45
N GLU A 73 16.06 9.18 6.08
CA GLU A 73 16.45 9.48 7.46
C GLU A 73 15.34 9.12 8.47
N LEU A 74 14.22 8.54 8.01
CA LEU A 74 13.03 8.21 8.79
C LEU A 74 12.27 9.42 9.35
N GLU A 75 12.48 10.59 8.78
CA GLU A 75 11.76 11.81 9.11
C GLU A 75 10.52 11.96 8.22
N LEU A 76 9.55 12.74 8.66
CA LEU A 76 8.32 12.97 7.91
C LEU A 76 8.61 13.73 6.61
N SER A 77 8.32 13.11 5.47
CA SER A 77 8.37 13.80 4.17
C SER A 77 7.36 14.95 4.13
N ALA A 78 7.78 16.07 3.57
CA ALA A 78 6.87 17.20 3.36
C ALA A 78 5.73 16.81 2.40
N PRO A 79 4.52 17.39 2.54
CA PRO A 79 3.41 17.14 1.63
C PRO A 79 3.83 17.37 0.17
N GLY A 80 3.51 16.41 -0.71
CA GLY A 80 3.92 16.40 -2.11
C GLY A 80 5.28 15.73 -2.38
N VAL A 81 6.13 15.57 -1.39
CA VAL A 81 7.43 14.90 -1.52
C VAL A 81 7.24 13.40 -1.36
N PRO A 82 7.76 12.58 -2.30
CA PRO A 82 7.74 11.13 -2.19
C PRO A 82 8.63 10.60 -1.07
N GLY A 83 8.17 9.55 -0.40
CA GLY A 83 8.93 8.78 0.57
C GLY A 83 8.42 7.35 0.67
N GLU A 84 8.94 6.56 1.60
CA GLU A 84 8.42 5.24 1.91
C GLU A 84 7.19 5.33 2.82
N LEU A 85 6.16 4.53 2.51
CA LEU A 85 4.93 4.48 3.30
C LEU A 85 5.09 3.52 4.47
N TYR A 86 4.94 4.05 5.67
CA TYR A 86 4.91 3.31 6.93
C TYR A 86 3.50 3.29 7.50
N LEU A 87 3.10 2.14 8.03
CA LEU A 87 1.73 1.88 8.46
C LEU A 87 1.69 1.42 9.91
N GLY A 88 0.77 1.96 10.69
CA GLY A 88 0.59 1.63 12.09
C GLY A 88 -0.86 1.64 12.53
N GLY A 89 -1.08 1.47 13.82
CA GLY A 89 -2.40 1.51 14.43
C GLY A 89 -2.96 0.15 14.80
N ALA A 90 -4.27 0.08 15.05
CA ALA A 90 -4.93 -1.09 15.64
C ALA A 90 -4.87 -2.37 14.79
N GLY A 91 -4.73 -2.22 13.46
CA GLY A 91 -4.64 -3.35 12.51
C GLY A 91 -3.24 -3.93 12.34
N LEU A 92 -2.21 -3.38 13.03
CA LEU A 92 -0.83 -3.82 12.87
C LEU A 92 -0.64 -5.23 13.42
N ALA A 93 -0.09 -6.14 12.59
CA ALA A 93 0.24 -7.49 13.00
C ALA A 93 1.36 -7.53 14.06
N ARG A 94 1.43 -8.62 14.81
CA ARG A 94 2.52 -8.83 15.79
C ARG A 94 3.87 -9.05 15.14
N GLY A 95 3.89 -9.63 13.95
CA GLY A 95 5.07 -9.99 13.18
C GLY A 95 4.87 -11.26 12.39
N TYR A 96 5.96 -11.79 11.84
CA TYR A 96 5.98 -13.03 11.07
C TYR A 96 6.29 -14.22 11.98
N LEU A 97 5.45 -15.25 11.92
CA LEU A 97 5.60 -16.46 12.73
C LEU A 97 6.93 -17.17 12.43
N GLY A 98 7.74 -17.41 13.47
CA GLY A 98 9.03 -18.08 13.35
C GLY A 98 10.12 -17.30 12.60
N ARG A 99 9.91 -16.00 12.33
CA ARG A 99 10.85 -15.12 11.59
C ARG A 99 11.18 -13.85 12.37
N PRO A 100 11.90 -13.93 13.49
CA PRO A 100 12.17 -12.77 14.34
C PRO A 100 13.03 -11.73 13.65
N GLY A 101 14.01 -12.11 12.83
CA GLY A 101 14.86 -11.19 12.08
C GLY A 101 14.03 -10.34 11.08
N LEU A 102 13.24 -11.01 10.23
CA LEU A 102 12.35 -10.33 9.28
C LEU A 102 11.31 -9.47 10.00
N THR A 103 10.82 -9.92 11.16
CA THR A 103 9.90 -9.13 11.98
C THR A 103 10.58 -7.84 12.46
N ALA A 104 11.80 -7.92 12.96
CA ALA A 104 12.54 -6.74 13.42
C ALA A 104 12.88 -5.76 12.28
N GLU A 105 13.13 -6.28 11.09
CA GLU A 105 13.40 -5.48 9.88
C GLU A 105 12.16 -4.72 9.39
N ARG A 106 10.99 -5.36 9.43
CA ARG A 106 9.75 -4.83 8.83
C ARG A 106 8.82 -4.13 9.83
N PHE A 107 8.86 -4.49 11.10
CA PHE A 107 8.06 -3.88 12.16
C PHE A 107 8.95 -3.04 13.08
N VAL A 108 9.21 -1.82 12.64
CA VAL A 108 10.18 -0.93 13.27
C VAL A 108 9.54 -0.08 14.39
N PRO A 109 10.31 0.35 15.40
CA PRO A 109 9.80 1.31 16.39
C PRO A 109 9.39 2.62 15.75
N GLN A 110 8.34 3.25 16.26
CA GLN A 110 7.97 4.61 15.90
C GLN A 110 8.88 5.60 16.65
N ALA A 111 9.44 6.59 15.93
CA ALA A 111 10.46 7.49 16.47
C ALA A 111 9.98 8.37 17.63
N ASP A 112 8.67 8.66 17.76
CA ASP A 112 8.10 9.53 18.80
C ASP A 112 7.95 8.86 20.19
N GLY A 113 8.55 7.70 20.39
CA GLY A 113 8.83 7.13 21.72
C GLY A 113 7.67 6.51 22.48
N ASN A 114 6.47 6.39 21.89
CA ASN A 114 5.28 5.87 22.57
C ASN A 114 5.23 4.33 22.63
N GLY A 115 6.33 3.62 22.32
CA GLY A 115 6.36 2.16 22.27
C GLY A 115 5.55 1.54 21.13
N GLN A 116 5.01 2.37 20.26
CA GLN A 116 4.28 1.92 19.08
C GLN A 116 5.24 1.50 17.98
N ARG A 117 4.76 0.65 17.08
CA ARG A 117 5.50 0.18 15.93
C ARG A 117 4.83 0.59 14.63
N LEU A 118 5.63 0.66 13.59
CA LEU A 118 5.21 0.87 12.22
C LEU A 118 5.62 -0.34 11.38
N TYR A 119 4.79 -0.71 10.44
CA TYR A 119 5.13 -1.65 9.38
C TYR A 119 5.78 -0.88 8.22
N ARG A 120 6.99 -1.24 7.89
CA ARG A 120 7.74 -0.76 6.74
C ARG A 120 7.23 -1.45 5.48
N SER A 121 6.41 -0.77 4.67
CA SER A 121 5.66 -1.40 3.59
C SER A 121 6.49 -1.72 2.35
N GLY A 122 7.58 -0.99 2.11
CA GLY A 122 8.32 -1.01 0.85
C GLY A 122 7.58 -0.29 -0.28
N ASP A 123 6.45 0.30 -0.01
CA ASP A 123 5.69 1.07 -0.99
C ASP A 123 6.12 2.53 -0.99
N ARG A 124 6.36 3.10 -2.17
CA ARG A 124 6.62 4.53 -2.34
C ARG A 124 5.31 5.28 -2.47
N ALA A 125 5.14 6.33 -1.69
CA ALA A 125 3.93 7.14 -1.69
C ALA A 125 4.23 8.63 -1.47
N ARG A 126 3.23 9.48 -1.65
CA ARG A 126 3.24 10.88 -1.21
C ARG A 126 1.86 11.34 -0.78
N TRP A 127 1.82 12.36 0.07
CA TRP A 127 0.59 13.08 0.35
C TRP A 127 0.28 14.05 -0.80
N GLN A 128 -0.88 13.91 -1.40
CA GLN A 128 -1.44 14.89 -2.34
C GLN A 128 -2.13 16.01 -1.57
N VAL A 129 -1.58 17.22 -1.66
CA VAL A 129 -2.06 18.39 -0.90
C VAL A 129 -3.50 18.75 -1.28
N GLN A 130 -3.81 18.78 -2.58
CA GLN A 130 -5.12 19.24 -3.10
C GLN A 130 -6.28 18.33 -2.68
N LEU A 131 -6.05 17.03 -2.61
CA LEU A 131 -7.06 16.04 -2.27
C LEU A 131 -6.95 15.54 -0.82
N GLU A 132 -5.90 15.95 -0.11
CA GLU A 132 -5.57 15.48 1.25
C GLU A 132 -5.59 13.93 1.33
N THR A 133 -4.97 13.27 0.36
CA THR A 133 -4.99 11.83 0.20
C THR A 133 -3.62 11.29 -0.14
N LEU A 134 -3.41 9.99 0.07
CA LEU A 134 -2.20 9.30 -0.34
C LEU A 134 -2.27 8.89 -1.81
N GLU A 135 -1.18 9.12 -2.52
CA GLU A 135 -0.92 8.63 -3.87
C GLU A 135 0.16 7.55 -3.81
N TYR A 136 -0.12 6.40 -4.43
CA TYR A 136 0.83 5.30 -4.59
C TYR A 136 1.73 5.55 -5.80
N LEU A 137 3.05 5.43 -5.62
CA LEU A 137 4.04 5.72 -6.64
C LEU A 137 4.83 4.47 -7.10
N GLY A 138 4.49 3.30 -6.59
CA GLY A 138 5.16 2.04 -6.90
C GLY A 138 5.86 1.42 -5.70
N ARG A 139 6.70 0.43 -5.96
CA ARG A 139 7.52 -0.24 -4.95
C ARG A 139 8.94 0.32 -4.91
N LEU A 140 9.56 0.26 -3.74
CA LEU A 140 11.00 0.53 -3.54
C LEU A 140 11.84 -0.74 -3.74
N ASP A 141 11.22 -1.91 -3.59
CA ASP A 141 11.82 -3.23 -3.78
C ASP A 141 11.32 -3.90 -5.09
N GLN A 142 11.76 -5.13 -5.33
CA GLN A 142 11.39 -5.89 -6.53
C GLN A 142 10.10 -6.69 -6.40
N GLN A 143 9.40 -6.60 -5.26
CA GLN A 143 8.14 -7.30 -5.05
C GLN A 143 7.12 -6.91 -6.12
N VAL A 144 6.44 -7.90 -6.68
CA VAL A 144 5.41 -7.68 -7.70
C VAL A 144 4.07 -8.27 -7.28
N LYS A 145 3.02 -7.75 -7.89
CA LYS A 145 1.68 -8.33 -7.79
C LYS A 145 1.28 -8.90 -9.15
N VAL A 146 0.97 -10.19 -9.18
CA VAL A 146 0.57 -10.90 -10.39
C VAL A 146 -0.82 -11.48 -10.18
N ARG A 147 -1.83 -10.91 -10.84
CA ARG A 147 -3.24 -11.30 -10.70
C ARG A 147 -3.71 -11.31 -9.24
N GLY A 148 -3.29 -10.29 -8.47
CA GLY A 148 -3.61 -10.14 -7.04
C GLY A 148 -2.75 -10.97 -6.07
N PHE A 149 -1.89 -11.86 -6.56
CA PHE A 149 -0.94 -12.59 -5.72
C PHE A 149 0.33 -11.76 -5.50
N ARG A 150 0.75 -11.69 -4.26
CA ARG A 150 2.02 -11.07 -3.85
C ARG A 150 3.15 -12.07 -4.12
N VAL A 151 4.09 -11.69 -4.97
CA VAL A 151 5.23 -12.52 -5.38
C VAL A 151 6.53 -11.80 -5.02
N GLU A 152 7.41 -12.53 -4.35
CA GLU A 152 8.78 -12.11 -4.05
C GLU A 152 9.73 -12.73 -5.11
N PRO A 153 10.20 -11.98 -6.12
CA PRO A 153 11.08 -12.52 -7.15
C PRO A 153 12.38 -13.10 -6.59
N GLU A 154 12.89 -12.51 -5.50
CA GLU A 154 14.10 -13.00 -4.82
C GLU A 154 13.91 -14.41 -4.22
N GLU A 155 12.71 -14.73 -3.70
CA GLU A 155 12.40 -16.06 -3.21
C GLU A 155 12.39 -17.07 -4.36
N VAL A 156 11.80 -16.71 -5.51
CA VAL A 156 11.81 -17.53 -6.72
C VAL A 156 13.24 -17.75 -7.21
N GLN A 157 14.03 -16.69 -7.25
CA GLN A 157 15.46 -16.76 -7.63
C GLN A 157 16.24 -17.67 -6.68
N ALA A 158 16.07 -17.52 -5.37
CA ALA A 158 16.74 -18.36 -4.39
C ALA A 158 16.36 -19.85 -4.54
N CYS A 159 15.09 -20.15 -4.82
CA CYS A 159 14.65 -21.51 -5.10
C CYS A 159 15.27 -22.09 -6.39
N LEU A 160 15.44 -21.27 -7.43
CA LEU A 160 16.07 -21.71 -8.68
C LEU A 160 17.57 -21.96 -8.48
N LEU A 161 18.29 -21.05 -7.83
CA LEU A 161 19.73 -21.20 -7.54
C LEU A 161 20.05 -22.37 -6.59
N ALA A 162 19.07 -22.84 -5.82
CA ALA A 162 19.23 -24.04 -4.99
C ALA A 162 19.20 -25.35 -5.78
N GLN A 163 18.82 -25.32 -7.07
CA GLN A 163 18.79 -26.50 -7.92
C GLN A 163 20.16 -26.79 -8.53
N ALA A 164 20.54 -28.08 -8.58
CA ALA A 164 21.79 -28.49 -9.18
C ALA A 164 21.84 -28.11 -10.69
N GLY A 165 22.92 -27.43 -11.10
CA GLY A 165 23.13 -27.03 -12.49
C GLY A 165 22.48 -25.70 -12.89
N VAL A 166 21.97 -24.93 -11.94
CA VAL A 166 21.55 -23.52 -12.14
C VAL A 166 22.63 -22.61 -11.58
N GLU A 167 23.12 -21.66 -12.41
CA GLU A 167 24.13 -20.64 -12.06
C GLU A 167 23.48 -19.25 -12.05
#